data_46128dbc62c0ebbc323434cf45860716
#
_entry.id   46128dbc62c0ebbc323434cf45860716
#
_cell.length_a   1.000
_cell.length_b   1.000
_cell.length_c   1.000
_cell.angle_alpha   90.00
_cell.angle_beta   90.00
_cell.angle_gamma   90.00
#
_symmetry.space_group_name_H-M   'P 1'
#
loop_
_entity.id
_entity.type
_entity.pdbx_description
1 polymer ?
#
loop_
_entity_poly.entity_id
_entity_poly.type
_entity_poly.pdbx_seq_one_letter_code
_entity_poly.pdbx_strand_id
1 'polypeptide(L)'
;ELNSISNIKGLKKLKNLRFTFGSENSTSGRLMPEYFLNQAGVEIKHFKGKKAGFSGSHDATIALVNSGAFDAGALNKQVWENNLKNNPKRTSNLELFWITPEYVDYHWVAQGDLENRFGEGFTKELKSVILNLDIKQKSHKQILDMFNAKRFIKAESKQYKNIEEIGRKLNKIR
;
A
#
# COMPACT_ATOMS: atom_id res chain seq x y z
N GLU A 1 20.67 10.14 8.63
CA GLU A 1 20.76 9.07 9.65
C GLU A 1 19.74 7.93 9.46
N LEU A 2 18.65 8.13 8.70
CA LEU A 2 17.70 7.05 8.34
C LEU A 2 18.25 6.15 7.22
N ASN A 3 19.17 6.62 6.41
CA ASN A 3 19.79 5.92 5.28
C ASN A 3 20.55 4.63 5.67
N SER A 4 20.80 4.45 6.95
CA SER A 4 21.45 3.25 7.50
C SER A 4 20.45 2.17 7.95
N ILE A 5 19.17 2.29 7.58
CA ILE A 5 18.16 1.26 7.88
C ILE A 5 18.22 0.18 6.80
N SER A 6 19.03 -0.82 6.99
CA SER A 6 19.18 -1.97 6.08
C SER A 6 18.30 -3.17 6.43
N ASN A 7 17.65 -3.15 7.59
CA ASN A 7 16.82 -4.24 8.07
C ASN A 7 15.73 -3.76 9.04
N ILE A 8 14.81 -4.65 9.40
CA ILE A 8 13.69 -4.37 10.29
C ILE A 8 14.11 -3.77 11.66
N LYS A 9 15.26 -4.20 12.21
CA LYS A 9 15.73 -3.68 13.51
C LYS A 9 16.10 -2.20 13.44
N GLY A 10 16.50 -1.70 12.27
CA GLY A 10 16.80 -0.30 12.02
C GLY A 10 15.59 0.62 12.16
N LEU A 11 14.37 0.09 12.01
CA LEU A 11 13.12 0.86 12.20
C LEU A 11 13.00 1.46 13.62
N LYS A 12 13.78 0.97 14.61
CA LYS A 12 13.86 1.59 15.94
C LYS A 12 14.30 3.06 15.91
N LYS A 13 15.00 3.49 14.86
CA LYS A 13 15.40 4.88 14.66
C LYS A 13 14.23 5.85 14.46
N LEU A 14 13.04 5.31 14.13
CA LEU A 14 11.82 6.11 14.00
C LEU A 14 11.20 6.52 15.34
N LYS A 15 11.70 5.99 16.47
CA LYS A 15 11.27 6.43 17.81
C LYS A 15 11.58 7.92 18.01
N ASN A 16 10.64 8.62 18.65
CA ASN A 16 10.68 10.07 18.90
C ASN A 16 10.64 10.96 17.63
N LEU A 17 10.41 10.38 16.44
CA LEU A 17 10.14 11.13 15.23
C LEU A 17 8.64 11.34 15.03
N ARG A 18 8.27 12.40 14.28
CA ARG A 18 6.90 12.59 13.79
C ARG A 18 6.68 11.63 12.63
N PHE A 19 5.81 10.66 12.80
CA PHE A 19 5.53 9.64 11.80
C PHE A 19 4.09 9.73 11.31
N THR A 20 3.86 9.63 10.00
CA THR A 20 2.53 9.54 9.40
C THR A 20 2.33 8.21 8.68
N PHE A 21 1.20 7.58 8.92
CA PHE A 21 0.66 6.54 8.06
C PHE A 21 -0.08 7.17 6.87
N GLY A 22 -0.51 6.35 5.91
CA GLY A 22 -1.42 6.74 4.84
C GLY A 22 -2.86 6.88 5.34
N SER A 23 -3.83 6.30 4.63
CA SER A 23 -5.20 6.16 5.14
C SER A 23 -5.27 5.12 6.26
N GLU A 24 -6.16 5.34 7.23
CA GLU A 24 -6.35 4.42 8.36
C GLU A 24 -6.73 2.99 7.94
N ASN A 25 -7.41 2.84 6.83
CA ASN A 25 -7.86 1.56 6.29
C ASN A 25 -6.92 0.99 5.20
N SER A 26 -5.75 1.60 4.99
CA SER A 26 -4.81 1.17 3.95
C SER A 26 -3.98 -0.03 4.39
N THR A 27 -3.90 -1.06 3.54
CA THR A 27 -2.99 -2.19 3.75
C THR A 27 -1.52 -1.73 3.67
N SER A 28 -1.12 -1.10 2.56
CA SER A 28 0.27 -0.68 2.32
C SER A 28 0.65 0.60 3.06
N GLY A 29 -0.30 1.52 3.30
CA GLY A 29 -0.04 2.77 4.01
C GLY A 29 -0.22 2.69 5.54
N ARG A 30 -0.82 1.61 6.06
CA ARG A 30 -1.11 1.48 7.49
C ARG A 30 -0.84 0.09 8.04
N LEU A 31 -1.58 -0.93 7.64
CA LEU A 31 -1.60 -2.24 8.29
C LEU A 31 -0.20 -2.90 8.28
N MET A 32 0.38 -3.04 7.10
CA MET A 32 1.69 -3.68 6.94
C MET A 32 2.83 -2.86 7.57
N PRO A 33 2.94 -1.54 7.37
CA PRO A 33 3.90 -0.72 8.10
C PRO A 33 3.78 -0.83 9.61
N GLU A 34 2.57 -0.75 10.18
CA GLU A 34 2.36 -0.87 11.63
C GLU A 34 2.81 -2.23 12.15
N TYR A 35 2.51 -3.31 11.42
CA TYR A 35 2.96 -4.65 11.77
C TYR A 35 4.48 -4.75 11.87
N PHE A 36 5.20 -4.27 10.85
CA PHE A 36 6.67 -4.35 10.86
C PHE A 36 7.31 -3.39 11.87
N LEU A 37 6.72 -2.22 12.11
CA LEU A 37 7.13 -1.34 13.20
C LEU A 37 7.01 -2.05 14.54
N ASN A 38 5.88 -2.72 14.80
CA ASN A 38 5.66 -3.49 16.04
C ASN A 38 6.66 -4.64 16.16
N GLN A 39 6.97 -5.36 15.08
CA GLN A 39 8.02 -6.39 15.05
C GLN A 39 9.40 -5.81 15.41
N ALA A 40 9.67 -4.56 15.07
CA ALA A 40 10.87 -3.83 15.44
C ALA A 40 10.82 -3.26 16.87
N GLY A 41 9.72 -3.43 17.61
CA GLY A 41 9.51 -2.84 18.93
C GLY A 41 9.22 -1.33 18.88
N VAL A 42 8.60 -0.87 17.77
CA VAL A 42 8.13 0.52 17.59
C VAL A 42 6.61 0.52 17.53
N GLU A 43 5.97 1.02 18.54
CA GLU A 43 4.53 1.23 18.61
C GLU A 43 4.21 2.73 18.45
N ILE A 44 2.95 3.07 18.20
CA ILE A 44 2.49 4.46 18.05
C ILE A 44 2.92 5.34 19.23
N LYS A 45 2.87 4.81 20.46
CA LYS A 45 3.29 5.52 21.67
C LYS A 45 4.78 5.92 21.69
N HIS A 46 5.60 5.33 20.83
CA HIS A 46 7.02 5.64 20.72
C HIS A 46 7.33 6.77 19.73
N PHE A 47 6.36 7.23 18.96
CA PHE A 47 6.52 8.40 18.09
C PHE A 47 6.47 9.71 18.91
N LYS A 48 6.98 10.79 18.31
CA LYS A 48 6.94 12.12 18.93
C LYS A 48 5.50 12.52 19.27
N GLY A 49 5.29 12.95 20.50
CA GLY A 49 3.96 13.27 21.01
C GLY A 49 3.07 12.05 21.28
N LYS A 50 3.64 10.83 21.31
CA LYS A 50 2.95 9.55 21.57
C LYS A 50 1.80 9.26 20.59
N LYS A 51 1.85 9.81 19.38
CA LYS A 51 0.83 9.68 18.33
C LYS A 51 1.45 9.55 16.96
N ALA A 52 0.70 8.95 16.03
CA ALA A 52 1.00 8.97 14.60
C ALA A 52 0.04 9.90 13.86
N GLY A 53 0.46 10.41 12.73
CA GLY A 53 -0.43 11.08 11.77
C GLY A 53 -1.09 10.07 10.83
N PHE A 54 -2.14 10.54 10.17
CA PHE A 54 -2.81 9.85 9.07
C PHE A 54 -3.00 10.84 7.92
N SER A 55 -2.26 10.64 6.85
CA SER A 55 -2.25 11.56 5.71
C SER A 55 -3.49 11.43 4.82
N GLY A 56 -4.23 10.32 4.93
CA GLY A 56 -5.40 10.02 4.11
C GLY A 56 -5.09 9.41 2.74
N SER A 57 -3.91 9.68 2.15
CA SER A 57 -3.48 9.09 0.87
C SER A 57 -1.96 8.98 0.77
N HIS A 58 -1.47 8.16 -0.18
CA HIS A 58 -0.04 8.01 -0.42
C HIS A 58 0.61 9.30 -0.93
N ASP A 59 -0.06 10.04 -1.81
CA ASP A 59 0.43 11.33 -2.31
C ASP A 59 0.49 12.39 -1.21
N ALA A 60 -0.48 12.39 -0.30
CA ALA A 60 -0.46 13.27 0.86
C ALA A 60 0.66 12.91 1.83
N THR A 61 1.00 11.60 1.98
CA THR A 61 2.19 11.19 2.76
C THR A 61 3.45 11.82 2.18
N ILE A 62 3.66 11.74 0.87
CA ILE A 62 4.80 12.37 0.18
C ILE A 62 4.84 13.86 0.47
N ALA A 63 3.72 14.56 0.29
CA ALA A 63 3.65 16.01 0.49
C ALA A 63 3.95 16.42 1.94
N LEU A 64 3.41 15.71 2.93
CA LEU A 64 3.60 16.01 4.35
C LEU A 64 5.04 15.78 4.81
N VAL A 65 5.71 14.73 4.30
CA VAL A 65 7.12 14.51 4.64
C VAL A 65 8.01 15.49 3.89
N ASN A 66 7.73 15.78 2.61
CA ASN A 66 8.50 16.75 1.84
C ASN A 66 8.42 18.17 2.41
N SER A 67 7.30 18.57 2.98
CA SER A 67 7.13 19.87 3.65
C SER A 67 7.76 19.95 5.04
N GLY A 68 8.27 18.84 5.57
CA GLY A 68 8.79 18.75 6.92
C GLY A 68 7.71 18.75 8.03
N ALA A 69 6.43 18.60 7.68
CA ALA A 69 5.36 18.44 8.68
C ALA A 69 5.52 17.12 9.46
N PHE A 70 6.03 16.09 8.79
CA PHE A 70 6.43 14.82 9.37
C PHE A 70 7.88 14.49 9.01
N ASP A 71 8.54 13.74 9.88
CA ASP A 71 9.95 13.35 9.68
C ASP A 71 10.06 12.07 8.84
N ALA A 72 9.02 11.23 8.88
CA ALA A 72 8.91 9.99 8.09
C ALA A 72 7.44 9.60 7.87
N GLY A 73 7.20 8.75 6.88
CA GLY A 73 5.87 8.24 6.59
C GLY A 73 5.87 6.92 5.83
N ALA A 74 4.72 6.26 5.81
CA ALA A 74 4.51 5.00 5.11
C ALA A 74 3.58 5.17 3.90
N LEU A 75 3.96 4.57 2.77
CA LEU A 75 3.18 4.61 1.54
C LEU A 75 3.42 3.37 0.68
N ASN A 76 2.60 3.21 -0.35
CA ASN A 76 2.75 2.15 -1.33
C ASN A 76 3.98 2.38 -2.21
N LYS A 77 4.79 1.32 -2.43
CA LYS A 77 6.02 1.37 -3.23
C LYS A 77 5.77 1.84 -4.67
N GLN A 78 4.70 1.38 -5.32
CA GLN A 78 4.39 1.78 -6.69
C GLN A 78 4.07 3.27 -6.80
N VAL A 79 3.37 3.83 -5.80
CA VAL A 79 3.08 5.28 -5.77
C VAL A 79 4.37 6.06 -5.60
N TRP A 80 5.30 5.59 -4.77
CA TRP A 80 6.64 6.17 -4.64
C TRP A 80 7.39 6.16 -5.97
N GLU A 81 7.51 4.99 -6.62
CA GLU A 81 8.21 4.83 -7.90
C GLU A 81 7.60 5.69 -9.02
N ASN A 82 6.26 5.77 -9.07
CA ASN A 82 5.56 6.65 -10.01
C ASN A 82 5.86 8.12 -9.77
N ASN A 83 5.93 8.58 -8.52
CA ASN A 83 6.30 9.96 -8.20
C ASN A 83 7.76 10.25 -8.53
N LEU A 84 8.69 9.34 -8.25
CA LEU A 84 10.09 9.48 -8.66
C LEU A 84 10.24 9.70 -10.18
N LYS A 85 9.47 8.92 -10.96
CA LYS A 85 9.53 8.97 -12.43
C LYS A 85 8.82 10.19 -13.02
N ASN A 86 7.61 10.47 -12.56
CA ASN A 86 6.70 11.41 -13.21
C ASN A 86 6.66 12.78 -12.53
N ASN A 87 7.04 12.86 -11.27
CA ASN A 87 7.00 14.07 -10.44
C ASN A 87 8.26 14.21 -9.56
N PRO A 88 9.47 14.19 -10.12
CA PRO A 88 10.71 14.13 -9.34
C PRO A 88 10.89 15.32 -8.37
N LYS A 89 10.32 16.47 -8.68
CA LYS A 89 10.33 17.63 -7.76
C LYS A 89 9.62 17.36 -6.43
N ARG A 90 8.61 16.47 -6.41
CA ARG A 90 7.88 16.12 -5.18
C ARG A 90 8.66 15.20 -4.25
N THR A 91 9.69 14.56 -4.78
CA THR A 91 10.48 13.55 -4.06
C THR A 91 11.94 13.94 -3.90
N SER A 92 12.37 15.13 -4.42
CA SER A 92 13.77 15.55 -4.46
C SER A 92 14.46 15.64 -3.09
N ASN A 93 13.71 15.93 -2.03
CA ASN A 93 14.22 16.02 -0.66
C ASN A 93 13.84 14.80 0.19
N LEU A 94 13.34 13.74 -0.43
CA LEU A 94 12.89 12.55 0.25
C LEU A 94 13.76 11.35 -0.08
N GLU A 95 13.85 10.43 0.85
CA GLU A 95 14.60 9.21 0.70
C GLU A 95 13.77 8.00 1.12
N LEU A 96 13.86 6.94 0.31
CA LEU A 96 13.30 5.64 0.63
C LEU A 96 14.31 4.87 1.49
N PHE A 97 14.04 4.73 2.76
CA PHE A 97 14.96 4.10 3.70
C PHE A 97 14.67 2.61 3.97
N TRP A 98 13.47 2.12 3.70
CA TRP A 98 13.12 0.71 3.91
C TRP A 98 11.91 0.27 3.10
N ILE A 99 11.94 -0.97 2.60
CA ILE A 99 10.83 -1.62 1.89
C ILE A 99 10.44 -2.88 2.67
N THR A 100 9.13 -3.08 2.89
CA THR A 100 8.60 -4.30 3.51
C THR A 100 8.88 -5.53 2.63
N PRO A 101 8.92 -6.74 3.19
CA PRO A 101 8.77 -7.95 2.39
C PRO A 101 7.51 -7.90 1.52
N GLU A 102 7.56 -8.57 0.38
CA GLU A 102 6.44 -8.60 -0.57
C GLU A 102 5.22 -9.33 0.01
N TYR A 103 4.05 -8.86 -0.35
CA TYR A 103 2.75 -9.47 -0.04
C TYR A 103 1.78 -9.22 -1.18
N VAL A 104 0.70 -10.00 -1.25
CA VAL A 104 -0.37 -9.79 -2.24
C VAL A 104 -1.15 -8.54 -1.83
N ASP A 105 -1.14 -7.51 -2.69
CA ASP A 105 -1.74 -6.20 -2.38
C ASP A 105 -3.14 -6.08 -3.01
N TYR A 106 -3.32 -5.25 -4.02
CA TYR A 106 -4.65 -4.94 -4.56
C TYR A 106 -5.33 -6.12 -5.23
N HIS A 107 -6.65 -6.22 -5.06
CA HIS A 107 -7.51 -7.16 -5.77
C HIS A 107 -8.86 -6.51 -6.07
N TRP A 108 -9.53 -7.02 -7.07
CA TRP A 108 -10.88 -6.64 -7.41
C TRP A 108 -11.86 -7.64 -6.83
N VAL A 109 -12.96 -7.13 -6.32
CA VAL A 109 -14.09 -7.91 -5.82
C VAL A 109 -15.36 -7.49 -6.55
N ALA A 110 -16.26 -8.44 -6.75
CA ALA A 110 -17.57 -8.21 -7.33
C ALA A 110 -18.64 -8.52 -6.29
N GLN A 111 -19.76 -7.81 -6.38
CA GLN A 111 -20.94 -8.13 -5.55
C GLN A 111 -21.47 -9.52 -5.89
N GLY A 112 -21.95 -10.24 -4.88
CA GLY A 112 -22.47 -11.60 -5.08
C GLY A 112 -23.79 -11.68 -5.86
N ASP A 113 -24.46 -10.54 -6.08
CA ASP A 113 -25.76 -10.45 -6.76
C ASP A 113 -25.69 -10.06 -8.25
N LEU A 114 -24.48 -10.03 -8.85
CA LEU A 114 -24.31 -9.59 -10.24
C LEU A 114 -25.10 -10.40 -11.24
N GLU A 115 -25.22 -11.72 -11.04
CA GLU A 115 -26.04 -12.60 -11.89
C GLU A 115 -27.52 -12.17 -11.89
N ASN A 116 -28.04 -11.80 -10.72
CA ASN A 116 -29.43 -11.33 -10.58
C ASN A 116 -29.68 -9.99 -11.27
N ARG A 117 -28.66 -9.13 -11.33
CA ARG A 117 -28.75 -7.76 -11.88
C ARG A 117 -28.50 -7.69 -13.38
N PHE A 118 -27.62 -8.53 -13.88
CA PHE A 118 -27.10 -8.43 -15.25
C PHE A 118 -27.30 -9.69 -16.10
N GLY A 119 -27.90 -10.73 -15.51
CA GLY A 119 -28.19 -12.00 -16.18
C GLY A 119 -27.18 -13.10 -15.88
N GLU A 120 -27.61 -14.33 -16.17
CA GLU A 120 -26.80 -15.54 -15.96
C GLU A 120 -25.52 -15.49 -16.79
N GLY A 121 -24.40 -15.88 -16.18
CA GLY A 121 -23.08 -15.89 -16.81
C GLY A 121 -22.32 -14.57 -16.78
N PHE A 122 -22.93 -13.46 -16.34
CA PHE A 122 -22.30 -12.14 -16.33
C PHE A 122 -20.98 -12.11 -15.57
N THR A 123 -20.93 -12.69 -14.37
CA THR A 123 -19.69 -12.71 -13.55
C THR A 123 -18.56 -13.47 -14.24
N LYS A 124 -18.90 -14.57 -14.91
CA LYS A 124 -17.94 -15.37 -15.68
C LYS A 124 -17.38 -14.58 -16.88
N GLU A 125 -18.26 -13.89 -17.60
CA GLU A 125 -17.88 -13.04 -18.73
C GLU A 125 -16.99 -11.86 -18.27
N LEU A 126 -17.42 -11.11 -17.24
CA LEU A 126 -16.64 -10.01 -16.65
C LEU A 126 -15.24 -10.47 -16.25
N LYS A 127 -15.15 -11.59 -15.54
CA LYS A 127 -13.87 -12.19 -15.16
C LYS A 127 -13.03 -12.56 -16.37
N SER A 128 -13.63 -13.12 -17.39
CA SER A 128 -12.93 -13.48 -18.64
C SER A 128 -12.37 -12.25 -19.34
N VAL A 129 -13.15 -11.19 -19.48
CA VAL A 129 -12.71 -9.92 -20.09
C VAL A 129 -11.50 -9.37 -19.37
N ILE A 130 -11.56 -9.27 -18.02
CA ILE A 130 -10.48 -8.71 -17.22
C ILE A 130 -9.20 -9.56 -17.32
N LEU A 131 -9.31 -10.89 -17.24
CA LEU A 131 -8.16 -11.79 -17.28
C LEU A 131 -7.51 -11.88 -18.68
N ASN A 132 -8.24 -11.54 -19.73
CA ASN A 132 -7.77 -11.54 -21.11
C ASN A 132 -7.22 -10.18 -21.57
N LEU A 133 -7.10 -9.18 -20.68
CA LEU A 133 -6.42 -7.94 -21.03
C LEU A 133 -4.95 -8.23 -21.36
N ASP A 134 -4.56 -7.85 -22.58
CA ASP A 134 -3.22 -8.08 -23.12
C ASP A 134 -2.50 -6.76 -23.36
N ILE A 135 -1.36 -6.57 -22.73
CA ILE A 135 -0.54 -5.35 -22.82
C ILE A 135 -0.05 -5.06 -24.25
N LYS A 136 -0.08 -6.03 -25.14
CA LYS A 136 0.28 -5.87 -26.57
C LYS A 136 -0.81 -5.14 -27.37
N GLN A 137 -2.05 -5.14 -26.89
CA GLN A 137 -3.16 -4.43 -27.53
C GLN A 137 -3.25 -3.01 -26.97
N LYS A 138 -3.25 -2.00 -27.83
CA LYS A 138 -3.20 -0.58 -27.44
C LYS A 138 -4.32 -0.18 -26.44
N SER A 139 -5.57 -0.59 -26.69
CA SER A 139 -6.71 -0.29 -25.81
C SER A 139 -6.59 -0.98 -24.45
N HIS A 140 -6.15 -2.25 -24.44
CA HIS A 140 -5.93 -3.00 -23.20
C HIS A 140 -4.75 -2.43 -22.40
N LYS A 141 -3.69 -2.02 -23.11
CA LYS A 141 -2.54 -1.37 -22.47
C LYS A 141 -2.94 -0.08 -21.73
N GLN A 142 -3.82 0.73 -22.30
CA GLN A 142 -4.32 1.94 -21.65
C GLN A 142 -4.98 1.62 -20.29
N ILE A 143 -5.80 0.56 -20.26
CA ILE A 143 -6.44 0.10 -19.01
C ILE A 143 -5.39 -0.39 -18.02
N LEU A 144 -4.47 -1.26 -18.46
CA LEU A 144 -3.43 -1.83 -17.59
C LEU A 144 -2.49 -0.75 -17.01
N ASP A 145 -2.13 0.26 -17.83
CA ASP A 145 -1.30 1.38 -17.41
C ASP A 145 -1.94 2.21 -16.26
N MET A 146 -3.29 2.33 -16.22
CA MET A 146 -4.00 3.00 -15.13
C MET A 146 -3.76 2.33 -13.77
N PHE A 147 -3.52 1.02 -13.78
CA PHE A 147 -3.24 0.20 -12.59
C PHE A 147 -1.75 -0.08 -12.41
N ASN A 148 -0.89 0.48 -13.26
CA ASN A 148 0.53 0.13 -13.33
C ASN A 148 0.75 -1.39 -13.37
N ALA A 149 -0.10 -2.10 -14.09
CA ALA A 149 -0.14 -3.55 -14.17
C ALA A 149 0.28 -4.03 -15.58
N LYS A 150 0.85 -5.22 -15.64
CA LYS A 150 1.15 -5.90 -16.91
C LYS A 150 0.02 -6.85 -17.32
N ARG A 151 -0.75 -7.34 -16.37
CA ARG A 151 -1.89 -8.24 -16.54
C ARG A 151 -2.68 -8.34 -15.24
N PHE A 152 -3.92 -8.80 -15.32
CA PHE A 152 -4.68 -9.32 -14.20
C PHE A 152 -4.45 -10.83 -14.04
N ILE A 153 -4.51 -11.32 -12.83
CA ILE A 153 -4.38 -12.74 -12.50
C ILE A 153 -5.55 -13.18 -11.60
N LYS A 154 -5.81 -14.48 -11.56
CA LYS A 154 -6.81 -15.03 -10.63
C LYS A 154 -6.36 -14.77 -9.20
N ALA A 155 -7.26 -14.25 -8.37
CA ALA A 155 -7.06 -14.10 -6.94
C ALA A 155 -7.79 -15.21 -6.18
N GLU A 156 -7.19 -15.71 -5.11
CA GLU A 156 -7.75 -16.72 -4.22
C GLU A 156 -7.59 -16.26 -2.77
N SER A 157 -8.60 -16.48 -1.93
CA SER A 157 -8.61 -16.04 -0.53
C SER A 157 -7.39 -16.50 0.27
N LYS A 158 -6.85 -17.69 -0.04
CA LYS A 158 -5.63 -18.20 0.63
C LYS A 158 -4.40 -17.29 0.47
N GLN A 159 -4.32 -16.50 -0.60
CA GLN A 159 -3.21 -15.58 -0.86
C GLN A 159 -3.19 -14.39 0.13
N TYR A 160 -4.35 -14.08 0.73
CA TYR A 160 -4.55 -12.96 1.66
C TYR A 160 -4.54 -13.39 3.14
N LYS A 161 -4.38 -14.70 3.43
CA LYS A 161 -4.43 -15.24 4.78
C LYS A 161 -3.43 -14.57 5.72
N ASN A 162 -2.21 -14.30 5.25
CA ASN A 162 -1.19 -13.60 6.03
C ASN A 162 -1.64 -12.17 6.40
N ILE A 163 -2.28 -11.44 5.48
CA ILE A 163 -2.81 -10.08 5.74
C ILE A 163 -3.95 -10.15 6.77
N GLU A 164 -4.82 -11.14 6.65
CA GLU A 164 -5.89 -11.40 7.63
C GLU A 164 -5.32 -11.65 9.03
N GLU A 165 -4.34 -12.55 9.14
CA GLU A 165 -3.69 -12.86 10.41
C GLU A 165 -3.02 -11.62 11.03
N ILE A 166 -2.38 -10.77 10.22
CA ILE A 166 -1.81 -9.50 10.66
C ILE A 166 -2.90 -8.55 11.14
N GLY A 167 -4.01 -8.46 10.41
CA GLY A 167 -5.15 -7.64 10.78
C GLY A 167 -5.74 -8.04 12.14
N ARG A 168 -5.85 -9.35 12.39
CA ARG A 168 -6.30 -9.89 13.70
C ARG A 168 -5.29 -9.59 14.81
N LYS A 169 -3.99 -9.81 14.57
CA LYS A 169 -2.91 -9.49 15.55
C LYS A 169 -2.90 -8.02 15.97
N LEU A 170 -3.25 -7.12 15.06
CA LEU A 170 -3.31 -5.69 15.33
C LEU A 170 -4.71 -5.21 15.76
N ASN A 171 -5.66 -6.12 16.00
CA ASN A 171 -7.06 -5.82 16.35
C ASN A 171 -7.75 -4.88 15.35
N LYS A 172 -7.42 -4.99 14.06
CA LYS A 172 -8.04 -4.20 12.98
C LYS A 172 -9.24 -4.90 12.35
N ILE A 173 -9.28 -6.21 12.44
CA ILE A 173 -10.40 -7.05 12.01
C ILE A 173 -10.73 -8.06 13.12
N ARG A 174 -12.01 -8.46 13.19
CA ARG A 174 -12.55 -9.44 14.15
C ARG A 174 -12.44 -10.87 13.63
#